data_f6bc8ded996b359078c78c2ef529f0f2
#
_entry.id   f6bc8ded996b359078c78c2ef529f0f2
#
_cell.length_a   1.000
_cell.length_b   1.000
_cell.length_c   1.000
_cell.angle_alpha   90.00
_cell.angle_beta   90.00
_cell.angle_gamma   90.00
#
_symmetry.space_group_name_H-M   'P 1'
#
loop_
_entity.id
_entity.type
_entity.pdbx_description
1 polymer ?
#
loop_
_entity_poly.entity_id
_entity_poly.type
_entity_poly.pdbx_seq_one_letter_code
_entity_poly.pdbx_strand_id
1 'polypeptide(L)'
;MDIKKIKVLFLIPNLAHGGAEKVLVNLANNINKEKFDVTIQTLFDVGVNKKYVNSSVKYIGGCRFMFRGNTNIMKLFSPERLYSYLIKDKYDIIVSYLEGPTARIVSGCTNPNTKLVSWIHIEQHNEKVASGSFKNYNEALKCYSKFDKTICVSRTVKEDFQSIFDLKNPVEVLYNTNESNLIVKKAKDKIVDVTFDKDVYNLVSVAKIVPSKGYDRLMKIHKKLLDDGIKNHVYILGIGEEQEKYEKYLRDNHLEDTFTFLGFRDN
;
A
#
# COMPACT_ATOMS: atom_id res chain seq x y z
N MET A 1 13.09 36.63 4.58
CA MET A 1 13.46 35.90 3.35
C MET A 1 12.52 34.71 3.26
N ASP A 2 11.66 34.67 2.25
CA ASP A 2 10.81 33.49 2.01
C ASP A 2 11.72 32.32 1.62
N ILE A 3 11.78 31.33 2.50
CA ILE A 3 12.54 30.10 2.23
C ILE A 3 11.80 29.37 1.11
N LYS A 4 12.43 29.23 -0.05
CA LYS A 4 11.89 28.46 -1.18
C LYS A 4 11.61 27.03 -0.72
N LYS A 5 10.34 26.62 -0.71
CA LYS A 5 9.94 25.25 -0.34
C LYS A 5 10.45 24.23 -1.36
N ILE A 6 10.81 23.06 -0.86
CA ILE A 6 11.19 21.89 -1.68
C ILE A 6 9.91 21.28 -2.26
N LYS A 7 9.82 21.21 -3.58
CA LYS A 7 8.67 20.62 -4.28
C LYS A 7 8.82 19.11 -4.37
N VAL A 8 7.89 18.39 -3.76
CA VAL A 8 7.88 16.92 -3.72
C VAL A 8 6.66 16.37 -4.43
N LEU A 9 6.89 15.48 -5.38
CA LEU A 9 5.83 14.69 -6.01
C LEU A 9 5.86 13.26 -5.47
N PHE A 10 4.72 12.78 -4.99
CA PHE A 10 4.47 11.34 -4.80
C PHE A 10 3.60 10.83 -5.96
N LEU A 11 4.15 9.93 -6.77
CA LEU A 11 3.43 9.26 -7.85
C LEU A 11 2.99 7.88 -7.38
N ILE A 12 1.68 7.62 -7.39
CA ILE A 12 1.07 6.36 -6.96
C ILE A 12 0.06 5.88 -8.02
N PRO A 13 -0.18 4.57 -8.19
CA PRO A 13 -1.17 4.10 -9.18
C PRO A 13 -2.57 4.66 -8.96
N ASN A 14 -3.07 4.63 -7.74
CA ASN A 14 -4.39 5.14 -7.34
C ASN A 14 -4.45 5.32 -5.81
N LEU A 15 -5.58 5.79 -5.28
CA LEU A 15 -5.83 5.92 -3.83
C LEU A 15 -6.97 4.98 -3.37
N ALA A 16 -6.96 3.72 -3.83
CA ALA A 16 -7.96 2.71 -3.48
C ALA A 16 -7.87 2.24 -2.00
N HIS A 17 -8.62 1.19 -1.67
CA HIS A 17 -8.58 0.57 -0.35
C HIS A 17 -7.28 -0.23 -0.16
N GLY A 18 -6.21 0.42 0.25
CA GLY A 18 -4.94 -0.24 0.55
C GLY A 18 -4.22 0.44 1.71
N GLY A 19 -3.33 -0.32 2.37
CA GLY A 19 -2.52 0.20 3.47
C GLY A 19 -1.50 1.23 2.99
N ALA A 20 -0.85 0.99 1.85
CA ALA A 20 0.13 1.90 1.28
C ALA A 20 -0.48 3.25 0.90
N GLU A 21 -1.68 3.24 0.30
CA GLU A 21 -2.42 4.44 -0.09
C GLU A 21 -2.80 5.28 1.14
N LYS A 22 -3.25 4.64 2.22
CA LYS A 22 -3.57 5.34 3.47
C LYS A 22 -2.30 5.92 4.12
N VAL A 23 -1.21 5.17 4.15
CA VAL A 23 0.08 5.64 4.67
C VAL A 23 0.60 6.82 3.88
N LEU A 24 0.49 6.80 2.53
CA LEU A 24 0.87 7.96 1.71
C LEU A 24 0.07 9.20 2.07
N VAL A 25 -1.27 9.09 2.17
CA VAL A 25 -2.12 10.23 2.51
C VAL A 25 -1.75 10.78 3.89
N ASN A 26 -1.54 9.91 4.88
CA ASN A 26 -1.12 10.31 6.22
C ASN A 26 0.26 11.01 6.18
N LEU A 27 1.23 10.43 5.48
CA LEU A 27 2.56 11.03 5.31
C LEU A 27 2.45 12.41 4.65
N ALA A 28 1.74 12.51 3.52
CA ALA A 28 1.59 13.75 2.78
C ALA A 28 0.86 14.83 3.60
N ASN A 29 -0.14 14.47 4.39
CA ASN A 29 -0.85 15.41 5.25
C ASN A 29 0.01 15.94 6.40
N ASN A 30 0.90 15.14 6.96
CA ASN A 30 1.66 15.45 8.17
C ASN A 30 3.10 15.94 7.90
N ILE A 31 3.57 15.90 6.66
CA ILE A 31 4.89 16.44 6.31
C ILE A 31 4.95 17.96 6.58
N ASN A 32 6.10 18.46 7.02
CA ASN A 32 6.28 19.88 7.34
C ASN A 32 6.03 20.78 6.13
N LYS A 33 4.91 21.51 6.15
CA LYS A 33 4.45 22.39 5.07
C LYS A 33 5.21 23.69 4.96
N GLU A 34 6.01 24.06 5.94
CA GLU A 34 6.91 25.22 5.85
C GLU A 34 8.12 24.92 4.96
N LYS A 35 8.56 23.64 4.98
CA LYS A 35 9.72 23.18 4.20
C LYS A 35 9.35 22.58 2.86
N PHE A 36 8.20 21.91 2.76
CA PHE A 36 7.83 21.11 1.60
C PHE A 36 6.51 21.58 0.96
N ASP A 37 6.52 21.66 -0.36
CA ASP A 37 5.32 21.79 -1.21
C ASP A 37 5.03 20.43 -1.81
N VAL A 38 3.94 19.80 -1.33
CA VAL A 38 3.66 18.37 -1.58
C VAL A 38 2.55 18.19 -2.60
N THR A 39 2.82 17.39 -3.60
CA THR A 39 1.86 16.94 -4.60
C THR A 39 1.70 15.42 -4.51
N ILE A 40 0.47 14.93 -4.48
CA ILE A 40 0.13 13.53 -4.79
C ILE A 40 -0.44 13.49 -6.20
N GLN A 41 0.15 12.67 -7.05
CA GLN A 41 -0.38 12.39 -8.39
C GLN A 41 -0.70 10.91 -8.52
N THR A 42 -1.89 10.60 -9.05
CA THR A 42 -2.30 9.22 -9.35
C THR A 42 -2.27 8.95 -10.84
N LEU A 43 -2.00 7.71 -11.24
CA LEU A 43 -2.16 7.27 -12.63
C LEU A 43 -3.64 7.13 -12.98
N PHE A 44 -4.44 6.68 -12.01
CA PHE A 44 -5.89 6.52 -12.12
C PHE A 44 -6.58 7.29 -10.99
N ASP A 45 -7.51 8.17 -11.36
CA ASP A 45 -8.27 9.00 -10.39
C ASP A 45 -9.42 8.22 -9.76
N VAL A 46 -9.06 7.12 -9.08
CA VAL A 46 -9.99 6.25 -8.37
C VAL A 46 -9.51 6.00 -6.94
N GLY A 47 -10.45 5.82 -6.03
CA GLY A 47 -10.15 5.36 -4.67
C GLY A 47 -10.72 6.21 -3.55
N VAL A 48 -11.01 5.53 -2.45
CA VAL A 48 -11.68 6.08 -1.26
C VAL A 48 -10.77 6.97 -0.41
N ASN A 49 -9.44 6.76 -0.49
CA ASN A 49 -8.49 7.53 0.32
C ASN A 49 -8.31 8.97 -0.19
N LYS A 50 -8.78 9.28 -1.41
CA LYS A 50 -8.76 10.64 -1.96
C LYS A 50 -9.44 11.68 -1.06
N LYS A 51 -10.57 11.32 -0.45
CA LYS A 51 -11.34 12.20 0.45
C LYS A 51 -10.58 12.63 1.71
N TYR A 52 -9.50 11.93 2.06
CA TYR A 52 -8.68 12.23 3.23
C TYR A 52 -7.44 13.08 2.91
N VAL A 53 -7.21 13.43 1.65
CA VAL A 53 -6.12 14.32 1.26
C VAL A 53 -6.46 15.76 1.69
N ASN A 54 -5.64 16.35 2.55
CA ASN A 54 -5.83 17.71 3.04
C ASN A 54 -5.66 18.75 1.94
N SER A 55 -6.36 19.88 2.05
CA SER A 55 -6.27 21.01 1.13
C SER A 55 -4.87 21.62 0.99
N SER A 56 -3.99 21.37 1.98
CA SER A 56 -2.57 21.78 1.94
C SER A 56 -1.70 20.90 1.04
N VAL A 57 -2.24 19.81 0.49
CA VAL A 57 -1.57 18.88 -0.43
C VAL A 57 -2.20 19.03 -1.80
N LYS A 58 -1.39 19.37 -2.81
CA LYS A 58 -1.86 19.40 -4.20
C LYS A 58 -2.19 17.98 -4.66
N TYR A 59 -3.40 17.77 -5.18
CA TYR A 59 -3.80 16.49 -5.75
C TYR A 59 -3.98 16.61 -7.27
N ILE A 60 -3.38 15.66 -8.01
CA ILE A 60 -3.50 15.56 -9.47
C ILE A 60 -4.05 14.16 -9.80
N GLY A 61 -5.31 14.10 -10.22
CA GLY A 61 -5.94 12.87 -10.68
C GLY A 61 -5.50 12.53 -12.11
N GLY A 62 -5.21 11.25 -12.35
CA GLY A 62 -4.90 10.74 -13.67
C GLY A 62 -6.16 10.34 -14.47
N CYS A 63 -6.09 9.22 -15.18
CA CYS A 63 -7.22 8.70 -15.96
C CYS A 63 -8.37 8.29 -15.02
N ARG A 64 -9.62 8.65 -15.39
CA ARG A 64 -10.80 8.28 -14.58
C ARG A 64 -11.18 6.81 -14.69
N PHE A 65 -10.69 6.12 -15.70
CA PHE A 65 -10.99 4.73 -15.94
C PHE A 65 -9.76 3.86 -15.77
N MET A 66 -9.82 2.91 -14.85
CA MET A 66 -8.83 1.87 -14.70
C MET A 66 -9.33 0.59 -15.40
N PHE A 67 -8.53 0.03 -16.28
CA PHE A 67 -8.87 -1.19 -17.02
C PHE A 67 -7.78 -2.26 -16.83
N ARG A 68 -8.20 -3.51 -16.94
CA ARG A 68 -7.28 -4.65 -16.81
C ARG A 68 -6.28 -4.64 -17.99
N GLY A 69 -4.98 -4.76 -17.69
CA GLY A 69 -3.92 -4.75 -18.71
C GLY A 69 -3.34 -3.37 -19.01
N ASN A 70 -3.74 -2.30 -18.29
CA ASN A 70 -3.19 -0.95 -18.46
C ASN A 70 -1.64 -0.92 -18.41
N THR A 71 -1.03 -1.71 -17.54
CA THR A 71 0.43 -1.83 -17.42
C THR A 71 1.07 -2.36 -18.71
N ASN A 72 0.41 -3.29 -19.41
CA ASN A 72 0.93 -3.83 -20.69
C ASN A 72 0.91 -2.76 -21.79
N ILE A 73 -0.11 -1.91 -21.84
CA ILE A 73 -0.15 -0.78 -22.77
C ILE A 73 0.98 0.21 -22.47
N MET A 74 1.25 0.49 -21.19
CA MET A 74 2.37 1.37 -20.82
C MET A 74 3.73 0.85 -21.31
N LYS A 75 3.93 -0.48 -21.44
CA LYS A 75 5.17 -1.08 -21.97
C LYS A 75 5.45 -0.74 -23.43
N LEU A 76 4.46 -0.32 -24.20
CA LEU A 76 4.63 0.12 -25.59
C LEU A 76 5.41 1.45 -25.69
N PHE A 77 5.40 2.25 -24.65
CA PHE A 77 6.09 3.55 -24.59
C PHE A 77 7.38 3.43 -23.78
N SER A 78 8.38 4.27 -24.09
CA SER A 78 9.58 4.36 -23.25
C SER A 78 9.29 5.05 -21.91
N PRO A 79 10.09 4.82 -20.84
CA PRO A 79 9.95 5.54 -19.58
C PRO A 79 9.96 7.05 -19.75
N GLU A 80 10.84 7.59 -20.61
CA GLU A 80 10.98 9.03 -20.89
C GLU A 80 9.70 9.63 -21.50
N ARG A 81 9.07 8.89 -22.45
CA ARG A 81 7.79 9.32 -23.05
C ARG A 81 6.66 9.31 -22.02
N LEU A 82 6.59 8.27 -21.21
CA LEU A 82 5.58 8.20 -20.12
C LEU A 82 5.76 9.33 -19.12
N TYR A 83 7.00 9.58 -18.71
CA TYR A 83 7.33 10.67 -17.79
C TYR A 83 6.89 12.03 -18.36
N SER A 84 7.33 12.35 -19.58
CA SER A 84 7.02 13.65 -20.22
C SER A 84 5.52 13.85 -20.49
N TYR A 85 4.78 12.75 -20.70
CA TYR A 85 3.33 12.80 -20.90
C TYR A 85 2.57 12.99 -19.58
N LEU A 86 2.98 12.31 -18.50
CA LEU A 86 2.23 12.25 -17.24
C LEU A 86 2.67 13.32 -16.24
N ILE A 87 3.95 13.68 -16.18
CA ILE A 87 4.48 14.62 -15.19
C ILE A 87 4.82 15.94 -15.91
N LYS A 88 3.98 16.97 -15.68
CA LYS A 88 4.07 18.25 -16.38
C LYS A 88 4.81 19.33 -15.58
N ASP A 89 4.68 19.28 -14.25
CA ASP A 89 5.30 20.25 -13.36
C ASP A 89 6.77 19.87 -13.06
N LYS A 90 7.54 20.83 -12.61
CA LYS A 90 8.93 20.62 -12.15
C LYS A 90 8.94 20.39 -10.63
N TYR A 91 9.64 19.36 -10.21
CA TYR A 91 9.82 18.97 -8.80
C TYR A 91 11.30 18.84 -8.46
N ASP A 92 11.62 19.14 -7.20
CA ASP A 92 12.96 18.95 -6.67
C ASP A 92 13.18 17.46 -6.29
N ILE A 93 12.11 16.81 -5.82
CA ILE A 93 12.10 15.37 -5.47
C ILE A 93 10.88 14.70 -6.09
N ILE A 94 11.07 13.55 -6.72
CA ILE A 94 9.97 12.71 -7.20
C ILE A 94 10.10 11.33 -6.56
N VAL A 95 9.03 10.93 -5.89
CA VAL A 95 8.91 9.62 -5.23
C VAL A 95 7.98 8.72 -6.05
N SER A 96 8.52 7.61 -6.55
CA SER A 96 7.70 6.50 -7.01
C SER A 96 7.17 5.77 -5.78
N TYR A 97 5.93 6.05 -5.41
CA TYR A 97 5.33 5.46 -4.23
C TYR A 97 4.55 4.20 -4.63
N LEU A 98 5.16 3.09 -4.48
CA LEU A 98 4.94 1.71 -4.90
C LEU A 98 5.87 1.27 -6.03
N GLU A 99 6.14 -0.03 -6.05
CA GLU A 99 6.90 -0.72 -7.08
C GLU A 99 6.15 -0.79 -8.42
N GLY A 100 6.87 -1.11 -9.46
CA GLY A 100 6.28 -1.41 -10.77
C GLY A 100 6.02 -0.18 -11.65
N PRO A 101 4.77 0.13 -12.07
CA PRO A 101 4.51 1.11 -13.14
C PRO A 101 4.97 2.52 -12.79
N THR A 102 4.84 2.94 -11.54
CA THR A 102 5.29 4.26 -11.09
C THR A 102 6.81 4.38 -11.11
N ALA A 103 7.55 3.32 -10.73
CA ALA A 103 9.00 3.29 -10.82
C ALA A 103 9.47 3.40 -12.27
N ARG A 104 8.81 2.69 -13.18
CA ARG A 104 9.11 2.78 -14.61
C ARG A 104 8.89 4.20 -15.15
N ILE A 105 7.80 4.87 -14.78
CA ILE A 105 7.49 6.23 -15.20
C ILE A 105 8.50 7.23 -14.62
N VAL A 106 8.75 7.19 -13.30
CA VAL A 106 9.64 8.13 -12.61
C VAL A 106 11.07 8.01 -13.11
N SER A 107 11.55 6.79 -13.41
CA SER A 107 12.88 6.58 -14.01
C SER A 107 13.07 7.24 -15.38
N GLY A 108 11.97 7.67 -16.03
CA GLY A 108 11.99 8.44 -17.27
C GLY A 108 12.36 9.92 -17.10
N CYS A 109 12.54 10.40 -15.86
CA CYS A 109 12.99 11.77 -15.61
C CYS A 109 14.37 12.02 -16.22
N THR A 110 14.48 13.10 -16.99
CA THR A 110 15.74 13.51 -17.63
C THR A 110 16.37 14.75 -17.00
N ASN A 111 15.71 15.35 -16.00
CA ASN A 111 16.25 16.51 -15.30
C ASN A 111 17.28 16.05 -14.25
N PRO A 112 18.57 16.39 -14.39
CA PRO A 112 19.62 15.94 -13.48
C PRO A 112 19.52 16.58 -12.08
N ASN A 113 18.77 17.67 -11.94
CA ASN A 113 18.60 18.38 -10.66
C ASN A 113 17.44 17.81 -9.83
N THR A 114 16.64 16.91 -10.39
CA THR A 114 15.53 16.28 -9.67
C THR A 114 16.02 14.98 -9.02
N LYS A 115 15.81 14.87 -7.71
CA LYS A 115 16.12 13.65 -6.96
C LYS A 115 15.02 12.63 -7.12
N LEU A 116 15.38 11.39 -7.44
CA LEU A 116 14.45 10.29 -7.64
C LEU A 116 14.52 9.31 -6.47
N VAL A 117 13.38 9.00 -5.88
CA VAL A 117 13.26 8.01 -4.80
C VAL A 117 12.27 6.92 -5.23
N SER A 118 12.64 5.66 -5.13
CA SER A 118 11.69 4.55 -5.23
C SER A 118 11.30 4.07 -3.84
N TRP A 119 10.01 3.69 -3.65
CA TRP A 119 9.50 3.22 -2.37
C TRP A 119 8.79 1.88 -2.58
N ILE A 120 9.36 0.82 -1.97
CA ILE A 120 8.97 -0.57 -2.17
C ILE A 120 8.16 -1.03 -0.97
N HIS A 121 6.96 -1.54 -1.22
CA HIS A 121 5.99 -1.87 -0.17
C HIS A 121 5.74 -3.36 0.02
N ILE A 122 6.08 -4.21 -0.98
CA ILE A 122 5.87 -5.66 -0.91
C ILE A 122 7.10 -6.43 -1.37
N GLU A 123 7.26 -7.64 -0.83
CA GLU A 123 8.18 -8.64 -1.35
C GLU A 123 7.70 -9.13 -2.71
N GLN A 124 8.59 -9.25 -3.66
CA GLN A 124 8.29 -9.65 -5.04
C GLN A 124 8.78 -11.06 -5.36
N HIS A 125 9.65 -11.62 -4.50
CA HIS A 125 10.13 -12.99 -4.45
C HIS A 125 10.94 -13.48 -5.66
N ASN A 126 10.83 -12.86 -6.84
CA ASN A 126 11.57 -13.26 -8.04
C ASN A 126 11.56 -12.17 -9.12
N GLU A 127 12.49 -12.29 -10.08
CA GLU A 127 12.66 -11.37 -11.20
C GLU A 127 11.40 -11.22 -12.07
N LYS A 128 10.65 -12.29 -12.27
CA LYS A 128 9.45 -12.29 -13.13
C LYS A 128 8.36 -11.38 -12.54
N VAL A 129 8.14 -11.46 -11.23
CA VAL A 129 7.17 -10.61 -10.54
C VAL A 129 7.67 -9.17 -10.49
N ALA A 130 8.93 -8.98 -10.08
CA ALA A 130 9.56 -7.67 -9.95
C ALA A 130 9.63 -6.89 -11.28
N SER A 131 9.79 -7.58 -12.40
CA SER A 131 9.81 -6.99 -13.74
C SER A 131 8.45 -6.95 -14.44
N GLY A 132 7.38 -7.38 -13.77
CA GLY A 132 6.04 -7.50 -14.35
C GLY A 132 5.47 -6.22 -14.99
N SER A 133 5.90 -5.04 -14.54
CA SER A 133 5.50 -3.73 -15.08
C SER A 133 6.50 -3.15 -16.11
N PHE A 134 7.58 -3.84 -16.36
CA PHE A 134 8.64 -3.47 -17.31
C PHE A 134 8.58 -4.39 -18.55
N LYS A 135 9.31 -4.08 -19.62
CA LYS A 135 9.40 -4.95 -20.79
C LYS A 135 10.08 -6.28 -20.45
N ASN A 136 11.10 -6.21 -19.60
CA ASN A 136 11.85 -7.35 -19.09
C ASN A 136 12.66 -6.94 -17.85
N TYR A 137 13.38 -7.90 -17.25
CA TYR A 137 14.23 -7.69 -16.08
C TYR A 137 15.33 -6.63 -16.31
N ASN A 138 15.99 -6.63 -17.49
CA ASN A 138 17.04 -5.66 -17.80
C ASN A 138 16.51 -4.22 -17.85
N GLU A 139 15.29 -3.99 -18.35
CA GLU A 139 14.64 -2.67 -18.27
C GLU A 139 14.33 -2.31 -16.82
N ALA A 140 13.84 -3.25 -15.99
CA ALA A 140 13.57 -3.00 -14.58
C ALA A 140 14.86 -2.61 -13.83
N LEU A 141 15.93 -3.38 -13.99
CA LEU A 141 17.24 -3.10 -13.41
C LEU A 141 17.75 -1.70 -13.82
N LYS A 142 17.69 -1.39 -15.13
CA LYS A 142 18.07 -0.06 -15.65
C LYS A 142 17.20 1.05 -15.08
N CYS A 143 15.90 0.83 -14.89
CA CYS A 143 15.00 1.82 -14.29
C CYS A 143 15.33 2.06 -12.81
N TYR A 144 15.46 0.99 -12.03
CA TYR A 144 15.77 1.11 -10.61
C TYR A 144 17.18 1.70 -10.35
N SER A 145 18.16 1.45 -11.23
CA SER A 145 19.51 2.05 -11.09
C SER A 145 19.55 3.57 -11.31
N LYS A 146 18.48 4.18 -11.84
CA LYS A 146 18.38 5.64 -11.99
C LYS A 146 17.93 6.37 -10.72
N PHE A 147 17.41 5.66 -9.73
CA PHE A 147 16.98 6.30 -8.48
C PHE A 147 18.18 6.67 -7.61
N ASP A 148 18.16 7.86 -7.02
CA ASP A 148 19.18 8.28 -6.06
C ASP A 148 19.12 7.44 -4.77
N LYS A 149 17.92 6.96 -4.40
CA LYS A 149 17.68 6.15 -3.21
C LYS A 149 16.47 5.25 -3.40
N THR A 150 16.54 4.04 -2.83
CA THR A 150 15.39 3.14 -2.68
C THR A 150 15.04 2.98 -1.20
N ILE A 151 13.77 3.15 -0.88
CA ILE A 151 13.21 2.95 0.45
C ILE A 151 12.40 1.66 0.44
N CYS A 152 12.59 0.80 1.43
CA CYS A 152 11.80 -0.40 1.67
C CYS A 152 11.07 -0.29 3.01
N VAL A 153 9.80 -0.71 3.06
CA VAL A 153 8.97 -0.54 4.26
C VAL A 153 9.30 -1.49 5.40
N SER A 154 10.14 -2.51 5.16
CA SER A 154 10.62 -3.45 6.18
C SER A 154 11.98 -4.02 5.81
N ARG A 155 12.60 -4.73 6.75
CA ARG A 155 13.87 -5.46 6.49
C ARG A 155 13.67 -6.58 5.48
N THR A 156 12.57 -7.33 5.59
CA THR A 156 12.27 -8.45 4.67
C THR A 156 12.05 -7.95 3.24
N VAL A 157 11.32 -6.84 3.06
CA VAL A 157 11.16 -6.19 1.74
C VAL A 157 12.50 -5.71 1.19
N LYS A 158 13.39 -5.18 2.04
CA LYS A 158 14.73 -4.78 1.61
C LYS A 158 15.56 -5.98 1.16
N GLU A 159 15.60 -7.04 1.95
CA GLU A 159 16.34 -8.26 1.65
C GLU A 159 15.85 -8.91 0.36
N ASP A 160 14.52 -9.02 0.20
CA ASP A 160 13.87 -9.52 -1.01
C ASP A 160 14.26 -8.65 -2.24
N PHE A 161 14.11 -7.34 -2.14
CA PHE A 161 14.43 -6.41 -3.23
C PHE A 161 15.91 -6.48 -3.64
N GLN A 162 16.83 -6.54 -2.66
CA GLN A 162 18.27 -6.66 -2.92
C GLN A 162 18.68 -8.05 -3.45
N SER A 163 17.92 -9.10 -3.14
CA SER A 163 18.15 -10.43 -3.72
C SER A 163 17.80 -10.50 -5.20
N ILE A 164 16.88 -9.62 -5.65
CA ILE A 164 16.42 -9.55 -7.04
C ILE A 164 17.26 -8.56 -7.86
N PHE A 165 17.57 -7.39 -7.29
CA PHE A 165 18.24 -6.29 -7.98
C PHE A 165 19.60 -5.98 -7.34
N ASP A 166 20.68 -6.25 -8.06
CA ASP A 166 22.03 -5.79 -7.67
C ASP A 166 22.21 -4.31 -8.07
N LEU A 167 21.89 -3.42 -7.13
CA LEU A 167 21.93 -1.97 -7.31
C LEU A 167 23.05 -1.35 -6.49
N LYS A 168 23.75 -0.38 -7.10
CA LYS A 168 24.77 0.43 -6.40
C LYS A 168 24.19 1.54 -5.52
N ASN A 169 22.93 1.89 -5.76
CA ASN A 169 22.23 2.97 -5.05
C ASN A 169 21.89 2.54 -3.62
N PRO A 170 21.86 3.49 -2.66
CA PRO A 170 21.46 3.19 -1.29
C PRO A 170 20.05 2.59 -1.22
N VAL A 171 19.93 1.45 -0.53
CA VAL A 171 18.63 0.81 -0.20
C VAL A 171 18.48 0.86 1.32
N GLU A 172 17.50 1.61 1.80
CA GLU A 172 17.27 1.86 3.22
C GLU A 172 15.91 1.34 3.67
N VAL A 173 15.78 1.05 4.97
CA VAL A 173 14.49 0.70 5.58
C VAL A 173 13.89 1.93 6.23
N LEU A 174 12.64 2.24 5.86
CA LEU A 174 11.82 3.24 6.54
C LEU A 174 10.43 2.65 6.77
N TYR A 175 10.14 2.29 8.01
CA TYR A 175 8.86 1.71 8.38
C TYR A 175 7.70 2.68 8.13
N ASN A 176 6.56 2.14 7.76
CA ASN A 176 5.35 2.92 7.58
C ASN A 176 4.97 3.67 8.86
N THR A 177 4.65 4.94 8.71
CA THR A 177 4.11 5.75 9.81
C THR A 177 2.62 5.53 9.97
N ASN A 178 2.12 5.68 11.20
CA ASN A 178 0.71 5.66 11.51
C ASN A 178 0.32 6.87 12.39
N GLU A 179 -0.97 7.13 12.50
CA GLU A 179 -1.52 8.19 13.33
C GLU A 179 -1.79 7.66 14.76
N SER A 180 -0.72 7.25 15.47
CA SER A 180 -0.80 6.60 16.79
C SER A 180 -1.71 7.36 17.77
N ASN A 181 -1.60 8.69 17.84
CA ASN A 181 -2.41 9.50 18.74
C ASN A 181 -3.91 9.44 18.41
N LEU A 182 -4.25 9.44 17.12
CA LEU A 182 -5.64 9.30 16.66
C LEU A 182 -6.17 7.90 16.96
N ILE A 183 -5.36 6.87 16.72
CA ILE A 183 -5.71 5.47 17.00
C ILE A 183 -5.98 5.30 18.50
N VAL A 184 -5.08 5.78 19.38
CA VAL A 184 -5.24 5.71 20.83
C VAL A 184 -6.46 6.50 21.29
N LYS A 185 -6.77 7.64 20.67
CA LYS A 185 -7.99 8.42 21.00
C LYS A 185 -9.24 7.63 20.63
N LYS A 186 -9.32 7.09 19.41
CA LYS A 186 -10.46 6.29 18.94
C LYS A 186 -10.64 4.98 19.72
N ALA A 187 -9.54 4.37 20.16
CA ALA A 187 -9.60 3.15 20.99
C ALA A 187 -10.28 3.32 22.34
N LYS A 188 -10.58 4.56 22.77
CA LYS A 188 -11.36 4.86 23.99
C LYS A 188 -12.85 4.90 23.74
N ASP A 189 -13.29 4.92 22.50
CA ASP A 189 -14.70 4.94 22.14
C ASP A 189 -15.34 3.59 22.51
N LYS A 190 -16.60 3.63 22.93
CA LYS A 190 -17.33 2.41 23.29
C LYS A 190 -17.66 1.59 22.04
N ILE A 191 -17.43 0.30 22.11
CA ILE A 191 -17.94 -0.66 21.13
C ILE A 191 -19.41 -0.88 21.46
N VAL A 192 -20.30 -0.58 20.50
CA VAL A 192 -21.76 -0.61 20.71
C VAL A 192 -22.47 -1.71 19.91
N ASP A 193 -21.81 -2.31 18.96
CA ASP A 193 -22.37 -3.28 17.99
C ASP A 193 -21.87 -4.71 18.22
N VAL A 194 -20.98 -4.93 19.18
CA VAL A 194 -20.47 -6.25 19.56
C VAL A 194 -20.47 -6.40 21.06
N THR A 195 -21.01 -7.50 21.56
CA THR A 195 -20.89 -7.89 22.96
C THR A 195 -19.86 -9.00 23.10
N PHE A 196 -18.79 -8.73 23.84
CA PHE A 196 -17.74 -9.72 24.10
C PHE A 196 -18.12 -10.58 25.30
N ASP A 197 -18.07 -11.89 25.12
CA ASP A 197 -18.17 -12.83 26.25
C ASP A 197 -16.83 -12.78 27.04
N LYS A 198 -16.95 -12.55 28.36
CA LYS A 198 -15.79 -12.43 29.24
C LYS A 198 -15.15 -13.77 29.60
N ASP A 199 -15.87 -14.86 29.39
CA ASP A 199 -15.46 -16.21 29.74
C ASP A 199 -14.78 -16.95 28.58
N VAL A 200 -14.57 -16.23 27.44
CA VAL A 200 -13.89 -16.76 26.27
C VAL A 200 -12.77 -15.82 25.82
N TYR A 201 -11.77 -16.38 25.13
CA TYR A 201 -10.73 -15.56 24.48
C TYR A 201 -11.29 -14.88 23.23
N ASN A 202 -11.43 -13.57 23.27
CA ASN A 202 -11.88 -12.77 22.14
C ASN A 202 -10.69 -12.38 21.25
N LEU A 203 -10.64 -12.90 20.04
CA LEU A 203 -9.58 -12.69 19.06
C LEU A 203 -10.08 -11.76 17.94
N VAL A 204 -9.29 -10.75 17.58
CA VAL A 204 -9.67 -9.78 16.54
C VAL A 204 -8.64 -9.79 15.42
N SER A 205 -9.11 -9.80 14.18
CA SER A 205 -8.27 -9.61 13.00
C SER A 205 -8.86 -8.54 12.07
N VAL A 206 -7.99 -7.66 11.56
CA VAL A 206 -8.37 -6.55 10.69
C VAL A 206 -7.60 -6.66 9.39
N ALA A 207 -8.23 -7.16 8.33
CA ALA A 207 -7.64 -7.22 6.99
C ALA A 207 -8.69 -7.44 5.90
N LYS A 208 -8.28 -7.25 4.62
CA LYS A 208 -9.09 -7.72 3.48
C LYS A 208 -9.26 -9.23 3.54
N ILE A 209 -10.45 -9.73 3.19
CA ILE A 209 -10.74 -11.16 3.14
C ILE A 209 -10.31 -11.71 1.79
N VAL A 210 -8.99 -11.94 1.65
CA VAL A 210 -8.32 -12.45 0.45
C VAL A 210 -7.35 -13.58 0.82
N PRO A 211 -6.97 -14.48 -0.10
CA PRO A 211 -6.14 -15.65 0.21
C PRO A 211 -4.82 -15.32 0.92
N SER A 212 -4.16 -14.23 0.52
CA SER A 212 -2.87 -13.83 1.09
C SER A 212 -2.90 -13.46 2.57
N LYS A 213 -4.09 -13.28 3.18
CA LYS A 213 -4.25 -12.94 4.61
C LYS A 213 -4.37 -14.17 5.51
N GLY A 214 -4.49 -15.37 4.94
CA GLY A 214 -4.38 -16.64 5.67
C GLY A 214 -5.56 -16.95 6.59
N TYR A 215 -6.75 -16.45 6.29
CA TYR A 215 -7.95 -16.76 7.07
C TYR A 215 -8.31 -18.26 7.05
N ASP A 216 -7.97 -18.98 5.98
CA ASP A 216 -8.08 -20.44 5.91
C ASP A 216 -7.26 -21.12 7.02
N ARG A 217 -6.06 -20.64 7.31
CA ARG A 217 -5.21 -21.14 8.41
C ARG A 217 -5.78 -20.74 9.77
N LEU A 218 -6.25 -19.49 9.89
CA LEU A 218 -6.86 -19.00 11.13
C LEU A 218 -8.07 -19.84 11.54
N MET A 219 -8.97 -20.16 10.61
CA MET A 219 -10.15 -20.98 10.88
C MET A 219 -9.78 -22.41 11.32
N LYS A 220 -8.76 -23.01 10.73
CA LYS A 220 -8.26 -24.33 11.14
C LYS A 220 -7.67 -24.31 12.56
N ILE A 221 -6.92 -23.24 12.89
CA ILE A 221 -6.37 -23.05 14.24
C ILE A 221 -7.49 -22.83 15.24
N HIS A 222 -8.47 -21.96 14.90
CA HIS A 222 -9.63 -21.71 15.72
C HIS A 222 -10.39 -23.00 16.06
N LYS A 223 -10.70 -23.82 15.03
CA LYS A 223 -11.33 -25.13 15.24
C LYS A 223 -10.51 -26.00 16.19
N LYS A 224 -9.20 -26.10 15.96
CA LYS A 224 -8.32 -26.92 16.82
C LYS A 224 -8.34 -26.43 18.28
N LEU A 225 -8.32 -25.14 18.52
CA LEU A 225 -8.40 -24.57 19.88
C LEU A 225 -9.71 -24.99 20.56
N LEU A 226 -10.84 -24.96 19.86
CA LEU A 226 -12.12 -25.41 20.39
C LEU A 226 -12.11 -26.92 20.66
N ASP A 227 -11.57 -27.73 19.75
CA ASP A 227 -11.43 -29.18 19.92
C ASP A 227 -10.53 -29.52 21.14
N ASP A 228 -9.53 -28.69 21.44
CA ASP A 228 -8.64 -28.77 22.61
C ASP A 228 -9.28 -28.21 23.90
N GLY A 229 -10.56 -27.81 23.85
CA GLY A 229 -11.32 -27.28 25.00
C GLY A 229 -11.05 -25.80 25.33
N ILE A 230 -10.31 -25.08 24.50
CA ILE A 230 -10.00 -23.65 24.67
C ILE A 230 -11.12 -22.83 24.05
N LYS A 231 -12.00 -22.27 24.90
CA LYS A 231 -13.10 -21.41 24.47
C LYS A 231 -12.57 -20.11 23.88
N ASN A 232 -12.84 -19.87 22.61
CA ASN A 232 -12.43 -18.65 21.94
C ASN A 232 -13.44 -18.23 20.87
N HIS A 233 -13.51 -16.92 20.59
CA HIS A 233 -14.33 -16.32 19.55
C HIS A 233 -13.47 -15.43 18.66
N VAL A 234 -13.58 -15.56 17.35
CA VAL A 234 -12.82 -14.79 16.37
C VAL A 234 -13.74 -13.77 15.70
N TYR A 235 -13.32 -12.51 15.71
CA TYR A 235 -13.99 -11.40 15.04
C TYR A 235 -13.12 -10.89 13.90
N ILE A 236 -13.69 -10.83 12.68
CA ILE A 236 -12.98 -10.37 11.48
C ILE A 236 -13.59 -9.04 11.02
N LEU A 237 -12.75 -8.00 11.00
CA LEU A 237 -13.09 -6.70 10.42
C LEU A 237 -12.46 -6.59 9.04
N GLY A 238 -13.29 -6.47 8.02
CA GLY A 238 -12.91 -6.38 6.62
C GLY A 238 -13.92 -6.98 5.69
N ILE A 239 -13.66 -6.82 4.39
CA ILE A 239 -14.44 -7.40 3.30
C ILE A 239 -13.51 -7.98 2.25
N GLY A 240 -13.97 -8.92 1.44
CA GLY A 240 -13.18 -9.47 0.34
C GLY A 240 -13.86 -10.62 -0.37
N GLU A 241 -13.27 -11.02 -1.48
CA GLU A 241 -13.82 -12.01 -2.42
C GLU A 241 -13.93 -13.44 -1.88
N GLU A 242 -13.16 -13.77 -0.83
CA GLU A 242 -13.14 -15.10 -0.22
C GLU A 242 -14.19 -15.28 0.90
N GLN A 243 -14.96 -14.24 1.25
CA GLN A 243 -15.87 -14.27 2.41
C GLN A 243 -16.90 -15.39 2.31
N GLU A 244 -17.61 -15.51 1.19
CA GLU A 244 -18.64 -16.54 0.99
C GLU A 244 -18.07 -17.96 1.14
N LYS A 245 -16.86 -18.19 0.62
CA LYS A 245 -16.15 -19.47 0.74
C LYS A 245 -15.81 -19.78 2.20
N TYR A 246 -15.40 -18.78 2.96
CA TYR A 246 -15.05 -18.94 4.38
C TYR A 246 -16.29 -19.12 5.24
N GLU A 247 -17.36 -18.41 4.99
CA GLU A 247 -18.66 -18.63 5.65
C GLU A 247 -19.20 -20.05 5.40
N LYS A 248 -19.03 -20.58 4.18
CA LYS A 248 -19.36 -21.98 3.89
C LYS A 248 -18.53 -22.95 4.74
N TYR A 249 -17.20 -22.70 4.84
CA TYR A 249 -16.33 -23.54 5.67
C TYR A 249 -16.77 -23.52 7.15
N LEU A 250 -17.14 -22.35 7.69
CA LEU A 250 -17.64 -22.23 9.07
C LEU A 250 -18.90 -23.08 9.27
N ARG A 251 -19.88 -22.99 8.36
CA ARG A 251 -21.11 -23.83 8.42
C ARG A 251 -20.79 -25.33 8.36
N ASP A 252 -19.97 -25.73 7.41
CA ASP A 252 -19.58 -27.15 7.22
C ASP A 252 -18.85 -27.74 8.45
N ASN A 253 -18.29 -26.88 9.33
CA ASN A 253 -17.56 -27.27 10.55
C ASN A 253 -18.23 -26.85 11.86
N HIS A 254 -19.46 -26.33 11.83
CA HIS A 254 -20.23 -25.86 12.99
C HIS A 254 -19.50 -24.80 13.85
N LEU A 255 -18.91 -23.79 13.18
CA LEU A 255 -18.11 -22.75 13.82
C LEU A 255 -18.78 -21.36 13.77
N GLU A 256 -19.99 -21.23 13.25
CA GLU A 256 -20.69 -19.95 13.03
C GLU A 256 -20.89 -19.16 14.33
N ASP A 257 -21.13 -19.85 15.43
CA ASP A 257 -21.39 -19.22 16.74
C ASP A 257 -20.12 -18.67 17.40
N THR A 258 -18.94 -19.03 16.89
CA THR A 258 -17.65 -18.67 17.49
C THR A 258 -16.70 -17.95 16.53
N PHE A 259 -17.16 -17.65 15.31
CA PHE A 259 -16.38 -16.93 14.30
C PHE A 259 -17.27 -15.94 13.53
N THR A 260 -17.06 -14.66 13.70
CA THR A 260 -17.95 -13.61 13.19
C THR A 260 -17.26 -12.67 12.21
N PHE A 261 -17.81 -12.50 11.01
CA PHE A 261 -17.42 -11.44 10.09
C PHE A 261 -18.22 -10.17 10.39
N LEU A 262 -17.53 -9.12 10.82
CA LEU A 262 -18.13 -7.82 11.19
C LEU A 262 -18.23 -6.84 10.01
N GLY A 263 -17.69 -7.23 8.83
CA GLY A 263 -17.64 -6.36 7.67
C GLY A 263 -16.62 -5.23 7.80
N PHE A 264 -16.73 -4.25 6.89
CA PHE A 264 -15.86 -3.07 6.91
C PHE A 264 -16.25 -2.11 8.04
N ARG A 265 -15.25 -1.56 8.71
CA ARG A 265 -15.39 -0.49 9.71
C ARG A 265 -14.44 0.65 9.37
N ASP A 266 -14.86 1.89 9.54
CA ASP A 266 -14.08 3.11 9.27
C ASP A 266 -13.82 3.97 10.51
N ASN A 267 -14.30 3.53 11.64
CA ASN A 267 -14.15 4.16 12.96
C ASN A 267 -12.94 3.65 13.76
#